data_700189125a5ba0742e592703dbe22f90
#
_entry.id   700189125a5ba0742e592703dbe22f90
#
_cell.length_a   1.000
_cell.length_b   1.000
_cell.length_c   1.000
_cell.angle_alpha   90.00
_cell.angle_beta   90.00
_cell.angle_gamma   90.00
#
_symmetry.space_group_name_H-M   'P 1'
#
loop_
_entity.id
_entity.type
_entity.pdbx_description
1 polymer ?
#
loop_
_entity_poly.entity_id
_entity_poly.type
_entity_poly.pdbx_seq_one_letter_code
_entity_poly.pdbx_strand_id
1 'polypeptide(L)' 'EKLCEAIKKLSERRRNVVLMFYFLELPDAEIAEILDISRNSVYRNRMCSLKLIRDMYEEEL' A
#
# COMPACT_ATOMS: atom_id res chain seq x y z
N GLU A 1 10.78 -12.39 -5.89
CA GLU A 1 11.23 -11.37 -4.96
C GLU A 1 10.25 -11.21 -3.79
N LYS A 2 10.78 -11.06 -2.59
CA LYS A 2 9.95 -10.96 -1.37
C LYS A 2 8.98 -9.79 -1.39
N LEU A 3 9.41 -8.64 -1.86
CA LEU A 3 8.55 -7.46 -1.92
C LEU A 3 7.35 -7.68 -2.83
N CYS A 4 7.57 -8.24 -4.01
CA CYS A 4 6.48 -8.53 -4.93
C CYS A 4 5.50 -9.54 -4.36
N GLU A 5 6.00 -10.55 -3.66
CA GLU A 5 5.14 -11.55 -3.01
C GLU A 5 4.31 -10.93 -1.89
N ALA A 6 4.92 -10.05 -1.09
CA ALA A 6 4.22 -9.37 -0.03
C ALA A 6 3.10 -8.48 -0.59
N ILE A 7 3.39 -7.75 -1.66
CA ILE A 7 2.40 -6.88 -2.29
C ILE A 7 1.23 -7.70 -2.85
N LYS A 8 1.51 -8.86 -3.43
CA LYS A 8 0.46 -9.73 -3.96
C LYS A 8 -0.49 -10.25 -2.89
N LYS A 9 -0.02 -10.36 -1.65
CA LYS A 9 -0.84 -10.82 -0.54
C LYS A 9 -1.77 -9.75 0.03
N LEU A 10 -1.57 -8.49 -0.36
CA LEU A 10 -2.43 -7.41 0.07
C LEU A 10 -3.78 -7.45 -0.65
N SER A 11 -4.82 -6.88 -0.03
CA SER A 11 -6.09 -6.70 -0.71
C SER A 11 -5.89 -5.78 -1.91
N GLU A 12 -6.80 -5.82 -2.87
CA GLU A 12 -6.69 -5.01 -4.07
C GLU A 12 -6.53 -3.53 -3.76
N ARG A 13 -7.33 -3.00 -2.83
CA ARG A 13 -7.25 -1.58 -2.46
C ARG A 13 -5.88 -1.23 -1.86
N ARG A 14 -5.42 -2.04 -0.90
CA ARG A 14 -4.13 -1.79 -0.27
C ARG A 14 -2.99 -1.89 -1.26
N ARG A 15 -3.04 -2.87 -2.13
CA ARG A 15 -2.04 -3.03 -3.18
C ARG A 15 -2.00 -1.82 -4.10
N ASN A 16 -3.16 -1.35 -4.55
CA ASN A 16 -3.23 -0.18 -5.43
C ASN A 16 -2.69 1.07 -4.75
N VAL A 17 -3.01 1.29 -3.48
CA VAL A 17 -2.48 2.43 -2.73
C VAL A 17 -0.96 2.36 -2.63
N VAL A 18 -0.41 1.20 -2.30
CA VAL A 18 1.04 1.01 -2.19
C VAL A 18 1.74 1.26 -3.52
N LEU A 19 1.20 0.70 -4.60
CA LEU A 19 1.78 0.88 -5.94
C LEU A 19 1.75 2.34 -6.37
N MET A 20 0.64 3.02 -6.15
CA MET A 20 0.52 4.43 -6.51
C MET A 20 1.44 5.32 -5.69
N PHE A 21 1.58 5.04 -4.40
CA PHE A 21 2.40 5.87 -3.53
C PHE A 21 3.90 5.66 -3.75
N TYR A 22 4.34 4.39 -3.78
CA TYR A 22 5.77 4.09 -3.82
C TYR A 22 6.35 3.96 -5.22
N PHE A 23 5.62 3.40 -6.16
CA PHE A 23 6.14 3.20 -7.51
C PHE A 23 5.80 4.35 -8.45
N LEU A 24 4.60 4.91 -8.34
CA LEU A 24 4.20 6.04 -9.17
C LEU A 24 4.46 7.39 -8.49
N GLU A 25 4.86 7.36 -7.22
CA GLU A 25 5.19 8.55 -6.44
C GLU A 25 4.06 9.60 -6.41
N LEU A 26 2.82 9.14 -6.36
CA LEU A 26 1.67 10.03 -6.27
C LEU A 26 1.41 10.46 -4.83
N PRO A 27 1.06 11.73 -4.60
CA PRO A 27 0.69 12.18 -3.26
C PRO A 27 -0.67 11.59 -2.86
N ASP A 28 -0.93 11.51 -1.56
CA ASP A 28 -2.17 10.95 -1.03
C ASP A 28 -3.42 11.61 -1.63
N ALA A 29 -3.37 12.91 -1.84
CA ALA A 29 -4.51 13.65 -2.43
C ALA A 29 -4.86 13.14 -3.83
N GLU A 30 -3.86 12.88 -4.66
CA GLU A 30 -4.08 12.34 -6.01
C GLU A 30 -4.59 10.91 -5.99
N ILE A 31 -4.02 10.10 -5.12
CA ILE A 31 -4.48 8.71 -4.96
C ILE A 31 -5.94 8.70 -4.53
N ALA A 32 -6.31 9.58 -3.60
CA ALA A 32 -7.69 9.69 -3.12
C ALA A 32 -8.65 10.01 -4.26
N GLU A 33 -8.27 10.92 -5.15
CA GLU A 33 -9.10 11.26 -6.31
C GLU A 33 -9.23 10.08 -7.27
N ILE A 34 -8.13 9.42 -7.58
CA ILE A 34 -8.12 8.29 -8.52
C ILE A 34 -8.98 7.14 -8.01
N LEU A 35 -8.88 6.82 -6.73
CA LEU A 35 -9.60 5.71 -6.12
C LEU A 35 -10.98 6.09 -5.59
N ASP A 36 -11.33 7.36 -5.65
CA ASP A 36 -12.61 7.88 -5.13
C ASP A 36 -12.80 7.54 -3.64
N ILE A 37 -11.79 7.79 -2.85
CA ILE A 37 -11.82 7.59 -1.40
C ILE A 37 -11.23 8.83 -0.73
N SER A 38 -11.39 8.95 0.59
CA SER A 38 -10.83 10.09 1.34
C SER A 38 -9.31 9.96 1.46
N ARG A 39 -8.64 11.11 1.63
CA ARG A 39 -7.19 11.12 1.89
C ARG A 39 -6.86 10.33 3.15
N ASN A 40 -7.73 10.40 4.14
CA ASN A 40 -7.57 9.66 5.39
C ASN A 40 -7.58 8.15 5.13
N SER A 41 -8.46 7.68 4.24
CA SER A 41 -8.50 6.28 3.84
C SER A 41 -7.21 5.86 3.11
N VAL A 42 -6.69 6.74 2.26
CA VAL A 42 -5.40 6.47 1.58
C VAL A 42 -4.30 6.31 2.61
N TYR A 43 -4.22 7.24 3.55
CA TYR A 43 -3.21 7.20 4.61
C TYR A 43 -3.30 5.90 5.43
N ARG A 44 -4.51 5.54 5.87
CA ARG A 44 -4.72 4.30 6.64
C ARG A 44 -4.35 3.05 5.85
N ASN A 45 -4.78 2.98 4.60
CA ASN A 45 -4.44 1.84 3.74
C ASN A 45 -2.93 1.73 3.57
N ARG A 46 -2.25 2.86 3.37
CA ARG A 46 -0.80 2.89 3.20
C ARG A 46 -0.08 2.42 4.46
N MET A 47 -0.48 2.95 5.61
CA MET A 47 0.17 2.59 6.89
C MET A 47 -0.08 1.14 7.25
N CYS A 48 -1.30 0.63 7.05
CA CYS A 48 -1.62 -0.77 7.29
C CYS A 48 -0.82 -1.68 6.36
N SER A 49 -0.69 -1.29 5.10
CA SER A 49 0.05 -2.07 4.12
C SER A 49 1.53 -2.16 4.47
N LEU A 50 2.12 -1.04 4.90
CA LEU A 50 3.52 -1.02 5.33
C LEU A 50 3.76 -1.94 6.52
N LYS A 51 2.84 -1.92 7.48
CA LYS A 51 2.94 -2.79 8.65
C LYS A 51 2.87 -4.25 8.25
N LEU A 52 1.92 -4.60 7.38
CA LEU A 52 1.77 -5.98 6.91
C LEU A 52 3.01 -6.45 6.14
N ILE A 53 3.55 -5.60 5.29
CA ILE A 53 4.76 -5.93 4.53
C ILE A 53 5.93 -6.14 5.47
N ARG A 54 6.09 -5.25 6.46
CA ARG A 54 7.16 -5.37 7.44
C ARG A 54 7.04 -6.67 8.23
N ASP A 55 5.83 -7.01 8.68
CA ASP A 55 5.59 -8.23 9.44
C ASP A 55 5.93 -9.46 8.60
N MET A 56 5.61 -9.46 7.32
CA MET A 56 5.95 -10.56 6.42
C MET A 56 7.47 -10.72 6.28
N TYR A 57 8.20 -9.62 6.19
CA TYR A 57 9.66 -9.66 6.11
C TYR A 57 10.26 -10.21 7.41
N GLU A 58 9.74 -9.77 8.55
CA GLU A 58 10.25 -10.22 9.85
C GLU A 58 10.02 -11.70 10.08
N GLU A 59 8.91 -12.26 9.61
CA GLU A 59 8.61 -13.68 9.74
C GLU A 59 9.61 -14.56 9.00
N GLU A 60 10.27 -14.03 7.98
CA GLU A 60 11.22 -14.79 7.17
C GLU A 60 12.65 -14.70 7.69
N LEU A 61 12.88 -13.90 8.71
CA LEU A 61 14.19 -13.79 9.34
C LEU A 61 14.36 -14.84 10.43
#